data_6e023caec8cec7ad4df9dd07951a627f
#
_entry.id   6e023caec8cec7ad4df9dd07951a627f
#
_cell.length_a   1.000
_cell.length_b   1.000
_cell.length_c   1.000
_cell.angle_alpha   90.00
_cell.angle_beta   90.00
_cell.angle_gamma   90.00
#
_symmetry.space_group_name_H-M   'P 1'
#
loop_
_entity.id
_entity.type
_entity.pdbx_description
1 polymer ?
#
loop_
_entity_poly.entity_id
_entity_poly.type
_entity_poly.pdbx_seq_one_letter_code
_entity_poly.pdbx_strand_id
1 'polypeptide(L)'
;MDEIKWLEVAVNTTPDRLDEVTAKLTAAGMTGLVIEDEGEFQQFLEQNRQYWDYVDQELMERMRGVTRVKFYVTDDADGRTQLERYTRGLECEYTTRTLVDNDWAYSWQKYYKPLEVGRRLYVVPEWMRDEPVPEGRSPLYLNPGLTFGTGSHASTQLCLEGVEEHTLTGRPVLDLGCGSGILSIAALCLGASTAAAVDIDPKAVDVAYENAALNGLRR
;
A
#
# COMPACT_ATOMS: atom_id res chain seq x y z
N MET A 1 -25.43 -2.04 2.19
CA MET A 1 -24.67 -1.20 3.13
C MET A 1 -24.41 0.08 2.39
N ASP A 2 -24.80 1.22 2.94
CA ASP A 2 -24.54 2.50 2.30
C ASP A 2 -23.03 2.73 2.26
N GLU A 3 -22.52 3.13 1.11
CA GLU A 3 -21.11 3.37 0.85
C GLU A 3 -20.65 4.58 1.68
N ILE A 4 -19.69 4.39 2.58
CA ILE A 4 -19.20 5.49 3.41
C ILE A 4 -18.38 6.43 2.51
N LYS A 5 -18.80 7.69 2.47
CA LYS A 5 -18.08 8.74 1.76
C LYS A 5 -17.24 9.55 2.75
N TRP A 6 -16.03 9.85 2.34
CA TRP A 6 -15.10 10.67 3.12
C TRP A 6 -14.86 12.00 2.45
N LEU A 7 -14.66 13.02 3.26
CA LEU A 7 -14.21 14.33 2.80
C LEU A 7 -12.74 14.51 3.20
N GLU A 8 -11.85 14.52 2.20
CA GLU A 8 -10.48 14.97 2.40
C GLU A 8 -10.49 16.49 2.50
N VAL A 9 -9.93 17.02 3.55
CA VAL A 9 -9.79 18.44 3.79
C VAL A 9 -8.32 18.79 3.75
N ALA A 10 -7.92 19.67 2.85
CA ALA A 10 -6.55 20.14 2.71
C ALA A 10 -6.46 21.62 3.06
N VAL A 11 -5.84 21.93 4.20
CA VAL A 11 -5.58 23.28 4.70
C VAL A 11 -4.24 23.74 4.15
N ASN A 12 -4.24 24.69 3.23
CA ASN A 12 -3.03 25.26 2.67
C ASN A 12 -2.41 26.27 3.63
N THR A 13 -1.12 26.20 3.82
CA THR A 13 -0.38 27.06 4.75
C THR A 13 1.03 27.35 4.22
N THR A 14 1.85 27.98 5.02
CA THR A 14 3.26 28.25 4.74
C THR A 14 4.13 27.51 5.76
N PRO A 15 5.41 27.20 5.47
CA PRO A 15 6.27 26.46 6.38
C PRO A 15 6.37 27.09 7.78
N ASP A 16 6.40 28.41 7.86
CA ASP A 16 6.47 29.16 9.12
C ASP A 16 5.16 29.10 9.94
N ARG A 17 4.03 28.75 9.34
CA ARG A 17 2.73 28.61 10.01
C ARG A 17 2.28 27.16 10.19
N LEU A 18 3.03 26.20 9.68
CA LEU A 18 2.68 24.79 9.70
C LEU A 18 2.41 24.26 11.11
N ASP A 19 3.32 24.57 12.04
CA ASP A 19 3.20 24.19 13.45
C ASP A 19 1.97 24.82 14.11
N GLU A 20 1.69 26.10 13.82
CA GLU A 20 0.50 26.79 14.35
C GLU A 20 -0.80 26.12 13.87
N VAL A 21 -0.89 25.83 12.59
CA VAL A 21 -2.07 25.17 11.99
C VAL A 21 -2.26 23.77 12.55
N THR A 22 -1.19 23.00 12.64
CA THR A 22 -1.21 21.64 13.22
C THR A 22 -1.63 21.66 14.68
N ALA A 23 -1.09 22.58 15.48
CA ALA A 23 -1.45 22.73 16.89
C ALA A 23 -2.94 23.12 17.06
N LYS A 24 -3.47 24.03 16.23
CA LYS A 24 -4.88 24.43 16.29
C LYS A 24 -5.83 23.27 15.94
N LEU A 25 -5.53 22.50 14.90
CA LEU A 25 -6.31 21.32 14.52
C LEU A 25 -6.30 20.25 15.62
N THR A 26 -5.14 20.00 16.20
CA THR A 26 -4.98 19.05 17.31
C THR A 26 -5.73 19.51 18.56
N ALA A 27 -5.64 20.81 18.92
CA ALA A 27 -6.39 21.40 20.05
C ALA A 27 -7.91 21.35 19.84
N ALA A 28 -8.38 21.40 18.58
CA ALA A 28 -9.80 21.21 18.24
C ALA A 28 -10.24 19.73 18.33
N GLY A 29 -9.32 18.80 18.61
CA GLY A 29 -9.58 17.37 18.81
C GLY A 29 -9.31 16.49 17.59
N MET A 30 -8.65 17.00 16.55
CA MET A 30 -8.22 16.18 15.42
C MET A 30 -6.99 15.35 15.81
N THR A 31 -7.04 14.03 15.56
CA THR A 31 -5.96 13.09 15.94
C THR A 31 -5.22 12.50 14.75
N GLY A 32 -5.80 12.55 13.54
CA GLY A 32 -5.21 12.00 12.31
C GLY A 32 -4.89 13.11 11.32
N LEU A 33 -3.66 13.63 11.34
CA LEU A 33 -3.20 14.65 10.40
C LEU A 33 -2.17 14.06 9.44
N VAL A 34 -2.26 14.46 8.17
CA VAL A 34 -1.23 14.19 7.15
C VAL A 34 -0.59 15.53 6.79
N ILE A 35 0.70 15.65 7.01
CA ILE A 35 1.47 16.85 6.68
C ILE A 35 2.15 16.61 5.32
N GLU A 36 1.94 17.52 4.40
CA GLU A 36 2.66 17.56 3.12
C GLU A 36 3.43 18.88 3.06
N ASP A 37 4.75 18.80 3.21
CA ASP A 37 5.67 19.93 3.16
C ASP A 37 6.84 19.62 2.23
N GLU A 38 7.10 20.51 1.26
CA GLU A 38 8.19 20.34 0.30
C GLU A 38 9.55 20.28 0.99
N GLY A 39 9.77 21.13 2.01
CA GLY A 39 11.05 21.20 2.72
C GLY A 39 11.35 19.89 3.47
N GLU A 40 10.38 19.37 4.22
CA GLU A 40 10.54 18.08 4.92
C GLU A 40 10.73 16.93 3.92
N PHE A 41 10.00 16.95 2.80
CA PHE A 41 10.13 15.95 1.76
C PHE A 41 11.52 15.96 1.11
N GLN A 42 12.07 17.14 0.79
CA GLN A 42 13.43 17.28 0.26
C GLN A 42 14.48 16.83 1.28
N GLN A 43 14.33 17.22 2.54
CA GLN A 43 15.22 16.79 3.62
C GLN A 43 15.19 15.27 3.81
N PHE A 44 14.01 14.66 3.76
CA PHE A 44 13.86 13.21 3.81
C PHE A 44 14.60 12.51 2.65
N LEU A 45 14.49 13.04 1.43
CA LEU A 45 15.18 12.48 0.27
C LEU A 45 16.71 12.62 0.40
N GLU A 46 17.20 13.76 0.89
CA GLU A 46 18.64 13.97 1.10
C GLU A 46 19.22 13.04 2.16
N GLN A 47 18.53 12.89 3.31
CA GLN A 47 18.96 12.01 4.40
C GLN A 47 18.94 10.54 4.04
N ASN A 48 18.04 10.14 3.15
CA ASN A 48 17.84 8.75 2.74
C ASN A 48 18.40 8.45 1.33
N ARG A 49 19.18 9.35 0.74
CA ARG A 49 19.69 9.24 -0.64
C ARG A 49 20.42 7.92 -0.92
N GLN A 50 21.03 7.32 0.07
CA GLN A 50 21.73 6.03 -0.05
C GLN A 50 20.79 4.83 -0.21
N TYR A 51 19.48 4.99 0.08
CA TYR A 51 18.48 3.91 0.02
C TYR A 51 17.52 4.05 -1.15
N TRP A 52 17.59 5.16 -1.91
CA TRP A 52 16.67 5.48 -3.00
C TRP A 52 17.43 5.79 -4.27
N ASP A 53 17.48 4.83 -5.19
CA ASP A 53 18.10 5.02 -6.51
C ASP A 53 17.22 5.79 -7.49
N TYR A 54 15.92 5.88 -7.20
CA TYR A 54 14.94 6.54 -8.04
C TYR A 54 13.84 7.23 -7.22
N VAL A 55 13.59 8.47 -7.53
CA VAL A 55 12.43 9.23 -7.02
C VAL A 55 11.53 9.56 -8.19
N ASP A 56 10.24 9.28 -8.04
CA ASP A 56 9.26 9.58 -9.07
C ASP A 56 9.20 11.08 -9.36
N GLN A 57 9.48 11.46 -10.61
CA GLN A 57 9.46 12.86 -11.04
C GLN A 57 8.08 13.50 -10.87
N GLU A 58 7.01 12.75 -11.10
CA GLU A 58 5.64 13.23 -10.91
C GLU A 58 5.36 13.55 -9.43
N LEU A 59 5.89 12.74 -8.50
CA LEU A 59 5.81 13.00 -7.07
C LEU A 59 6.58 14.28 -6.69
N MET A 60 7.78 14.46 -7.26
CA MET A 60 8.59 15.67 -7.05
C MET A 60 7.87 16.93 -7.54
N GLU A 61 7.26 16.86 -8.70
CA GLU A 61 6.49 17.99 -9.26
C GLU A 61 5.23 18.29 -8.41
N ARG A 62 4.55 17.26 -7.93
CA ARG A 62 3.37 17.41 -7.05
C ARG A 62 3.69 18.04 -5.70
N MET A 63 4.88 17.79 -5.16
CA MET A 63 5.31 18.32 -3.85
C MET A 63 5.89 19.73 -3.96
N ARG A 64 6.21 20.22 -5.15
CA ARG A 64 6.84 21.52 -5.35
C ARG A 64 5.94 22.66 -4.88
N GLY A 65 6.43 23.49 -3.97
CA GLY A 65 5.71 24.61 -3.39
C GLY A 65 4.53 24.24 -2.50
N VAL A 66 4.42 22.96 -2.11
CA VAL A 66 3.31 22.48 -1.29
C VAL A 66 3.70 22.52 0.17
N THR A 67 2.91 23.25 0.97
CA THR A 67 2.87 23.15 2.42
C THR A 67 1.41 23.15 2.85
N ARG A 68 0.91 21.99 3.31
CA ARG A 68 -0.49 21.82 3.72
C ARG A 68 -0.66 20.73 4.76
N VAL A 69 -1.72 20.86 5.53
CA VAL A 69 -2.17 19.84 6.49
C VAL A 69 -3.46 19.25 5.99
N LYS A 70 -3.52 17.93 5.87
CA LYS A 70 -4.72 17.20 5.48
C LYS A 70 -5.31 16.44 6.65
N PHE A 71 -6.63 16.32 6.66
CA PHE A 71 -7.38 15.44 7.54
C PHE A 71 -8.65 14.96 6.83
N TYR A 72 -9.32 14.00 7.45
CA TYR A 72 -10.47 13.33 6.86
C TYR A 72 -11.65 13.35 7.83
N VAL A 73 -12.83 13.66 7.31
CA VAL A 73 -14.11 13.55 8.02
C VAL A 73 -15.11 12.81 7.15
N THR A 74 -16.16 12.25 7.71
CA THR A 74 -17.22 11.63 6.92
C THR A 74 -17.98 12.66 6.10
N ASP A 75 -18.42 12.32 4.88
CA ASP A 75 -19.25 13.22 4.05
C ASP A 75 -20.73 13.07 4.39
N ASP A 76 -21.05 13.38 5.65
CA ASP A 76 -22.39 13.40 6.21
C ASP A 76 -22.61 14.64 7.11
N ALA A 77 -23.73 14.73 7.78
CA ALA A 77 -24.06 15.87 8.63
C ALA A 77 -23.11 16.01 9.83
N ASP A 78 -22.68 14.87 10.40
CA ASP A 78 -21.77 14.85 11.54
C ASP A 78 -20.35 15.25 11.13
N GLY A 79 -19.86 14.73 10.01
CA GLY A 79 -18.55 15.11 9.47
C GLY A 79 -18.48 16.58 9.07
N ARG A 80 -19.55 17.15 8.53
CA ARG A 80 -19.61 18.59 8.21
C ARG A 80 -19.60 19.45 9.48
N THR A 81 -20.25 19.00 10.54
CA THR A 81 -20.19 19.67 11.86
C THR A 81 -18.77 19.59 12.44
N GLN A 82 -18.10 18.46 12.29
CA GLN A 82 -16.71 18.31 12.68
C GLN A 82 -15.79 19.23 11.86
N LEU A 83 -15.99 19.30 10.56
CA LEU A 83 -15.23 20.18 9.66
C LEU A 83 -15.34 21.64 10.12
N GLU A 84 -16.54 22.13 10.36
CA GLU A 84 -16.76 23.50 10.86
C GLU A 84 -16.06 23.73 12.21
N ARG A 85 -16.09 22.74 13.10
CA ARG A 85 -15.41 22.81 14.39
C ARG A 85 -13.88 22.90 14.21
N TYR A 86 -13.29 22.07 13.34
CA TYR A 86 -11.84 22.02 13.14
C TYR A 86 -11.31 23.22 12.38
N THR A 87 -12.08 23.78 11.45
CA THR A 87 -11.67 24.93 10.65
C THR A 87 -11.99 26.28 11.32
N ARG A 88 -12.75 26.27 12.43
CA ARG A 88 -13.12 27.49 13.14
C ARG A 88 -11.88 28.23 13.67
N GLY A 89 -11.65 29.45 13.19
CA GLY A 89 -10.51 30.29 13.60
C GLY A 89 -9.18 29.92 12.94
N LEU A 90 -9.22 29.07 11.92
CA LEU A 90 -8.08 28.92 11.00
C LEU A 90 -8.12 30.10 10.02
N GLU A 91 -7.07 30.91 10.04
CA GLU A 91 -6.85 31.98 9.06
C GLU A 91 -6.12 31.45 7.82
N CYS A 92 -6.58 30.31 7.31
CA CYS A 92 -6.01 29.62 6.16
C CYS A 92 -7.12 29.18 5.22
N GLU A 93 -6.85 29.22 3.93
CA GLU A 93 -7.74 28.62 2.93
C GLU A 93 -7.66 27.09 2.99
N TYR A 94 -8.79 26.45 2.85
CA TYR A 94 -8.83 25.01 2.71
C TYR A 94 -9.66 24.59 1.51
N THR A 95 -9.32 23.45 0.97
CA THR A 95 -10.08 22.80 -0.11
C THR A 95 -10.63 21.48 0.38
N THR A 96 -11.76 21.06 -0.16
CA THR A 96 -12.38 19.78 0.17
C THR A 96 -12.53 18.93 -1.09
N ARG A 97 -12.31 17.62 -0.93
CA ARG A 97 -12.50 16.63 -1.98
C ARG A 97 -13.25 15.43 -1.41
N THR A 98 -14.38 15.07 -2.03
CA THR A 98 -15.09 13.83 -1.67
C THR A 98 -14.30 12.63 -2.17
N LEU A 99 -14.04 11.69 -1.28
CA LEU A 99 -13.47 10.38 -1.56
C LEU A 99 -14.54 9.33 -1.32
N VAL A 100 -14.75 8.47 -2.27
CA VAL A 100 -15.56 7.28 -2.08
C VAL A 100 -14.61 6.16 -1.64
N ASP A 101 -15.03 5.31 -0.69
CA ASP A 101 -14.19 4.21 -0.18
C ASP A 101 -13.56 3.38 -1.31
N ASN A 102 -14.29 3.22 -2.41
CA ASN A 102 -13.81 2.56 -3.62
C ASN A 102 -12.64 3.30 -4.31
N ASP A 103 -12.62 4.62 -4.30
CA ASP A 103 -11.54 5.40 -4.95
C ASP A 103 -10.22 5.31 -4.16
N TRP A 104 -10.29 5.17 -2.84
CA TRP A 104 -9.10 5.07 -2.00
C TRP A 104 -8.62 3.61 -1.88
N ALA A 105 -9.55 2.68 -1.69
CA ALA A 105 -9.23 1.26 -1.57
C ALA A 105 -8.60 0.69 -2.84
N TYR A 106 -8.92 1.23 -4.02
CA TYR A 106 -8.44 0.71 -5.30
C TYR A 106 -7.55 1.67 -6.09
N SER A 107 -7.33 2.93 -5.63
CA SER A 107 -6.48 3.89 -6.35
C SER A 107 -5.03 3.43 -6.47
N TRP A 108 -4.52 2.65 -5.53
CA TRP A 108 -3.19 2.06 -5.55
C TRP A 108 -3.06 0.94 -6.60
N GLN A 109 -4.17 0.28 -6.99
CA GLN A 109 -4.17 -0.76 -8.02
C GLN A 109 -3.69 -0.23 -9.38
N LYS A 110 -3.91 1.06 -9.68
CA LYS A 110 -3.45 1.71 -10.91
C LYS A 110 -1.92 1.72 -11.05
N TYR A 111 -1.22 1.70 -9.93
CA TYR A 111 0.26 1.71 -9.88
C TYR A 111 0.86 0.31 -9.76
N TYR A 112 0.02 -0.69 -9.55
CA TYR A 112 0.48 -2.05 -9.39
C TYR A 112 0.53 -2.73 -10.76
N LYS A 113 1.74 -3.08 -11.19
CA LYS A 113 1.98 -3.78 -12.46
C LYS A 113 2.47 -5.19 -12.18
N PRO A 114 2.21 -6.15 -13.11
CA PRO A 114 2.82 -7.45 -13.03
C PRO A 114 4.35 -7.33 -12.96
N LEU A 115 4.99 -8.21 -12.20
CA LEU A 115 6.39 -8.15 -11.89
C LEU A 115 7.09 -9.46 -12.24
N GLU A 116 8.16 -9.36 -13.03
CA GLU A 116 9.06 -10.49 -13.28
C GLU A 116 10.02 -10.62 -12.10
N VAL A 117 10.06 -11.81 -11.47
CA VAL A 117 10.98 -12.11 -10.36
C VAL A 117 11.80 -13.35 -10.70
N GLY A 118 13.08 -13.27 -10.48
CA GLY A 118 13.99 -14.37 -10.87
C GLY A 118 13.86 -14.71 -12.35
N ARG A 119 13.94 -15.99 -12.68
CA ARG A 119 13.87 -16.51 -14.06
C ARG A 119 12.52 -17.11 -14.42
N ARG A 120 11.76 -17.59 -13.43
CA ARG A 120 10.58 -18.44 -13.63
C ARG A 120 9.30 -17.83 -13.12
N LEU A 121 9.34 -16.89 -12.19
CA LEU A 121 8.15 -16.32 -11.55
C LEU A 121 7.67 -15.05 -12.26
N TYR A 122 6.35 -14.92 -12.35
CA TYR A 122 5.67 -13.73 -12.82
C TYR A 122 4.53 -13.41 -11.85
N VAL A 123 4.74 -12.43 -10.98
CA VAL A 123 3.76 -12.00 -9.96
C VAL A 123 2.73 -11.13 -10.63
N VAL A 124 1.47 -11.54 -10.58
CA VAL A 124 0.36 -10.90 -11.28
C VAL A 124 -0.74 -10.55 -10.28
N PRO A 125 -1.15 -9.28 -10.19
CA PRO A 125 -2.31 -8.92 -9.37
C PRO A 125 -3.57 -9.57 -9.92
N GLU A 126 -4.49 -9.94 -9.02
CA GLU A 126 -5.73 -10.64 -9.34
C GLU A 126 -6.54 -9.99 -10.49
N TRP A 127 -6.64 -8.66 -10.48
CA TRP A 127 -7.40 -7.90 -11.49
C TRP A 127 -6.70 -7.80 -12.86
N MET A 128 -5.47 -8.31 -12.99
CA MET A 128 -4.72 -8.38 -14.25
C MET A 128 -4.51 -9.83 -14.70
N ARG A 129 -5.36 -10.76 -14.23
CA ARG A 129 -5.23 -12.19 -14.48
C ARG A 129 -5.32 -12.57 -15.97
N ASP A 130 -5.99 -11.73 -16.76
CA ASP A 130 -6.15 -11.93 -18.20
C ASP A 130 -4.97 -11.41 -19.04
N GLU A 131 -3.98 -10.76 -18.38
CA GLU A 131 -2.78 -10.31 -19.05
C GLU A 131 -1.91 -11.48 -19.52
N PRO A 132 -1.24 -11.36 -20.69
CA PRO A 132 -0.41 -12.42 -21.21
C PRO A 132 0.81 -12.67 -20.30
N VAL A 133 1.03 -13.94 -19.97
CA VAL A 133 2.21 -14.37 -19.19
C VAL A 133 3.41 -14.48 -20.13
N PRO A 134 4.57 -13.89 -19.81
CA PRO A 134 5.78 -14.03 -20.62
C PRO A 134 6.20 -15.50 -20.78
N GLU A 135 6.74 -15.83 -21.93
CA GLU A 135 7.18 -17.19 -22.25
C GLU A 135 8.21 -17.71 -21.25
N GLY A 136 8.02 -18.93 -20.78
CA GLY A 136 8.91 -19.59 -19.82
C GLY A 136 8.68 -19.20 -18.36
N ARG A 137 7.71 -18.33 -18.05
CA ARG A 137 7.39 -17.93 -16.68
C ARG A 137 6.13 -18.59 -16.17
N SER A 138 6.10 -18.82 -14.87
CA SER A 138 4.94 -19.32 -14.13
C SER A 138 4.22 -18.15 -13.45
N PRO A 139 2.94 -17.93 -13.74
CA PRO A 139 2.18 -16.88 -13.10
C PRO A 139 1.94 -17.21 -11.63
N LEU A 140 2.03 -16.21 -10.78
CA LEU A 140 1.72 -16.23 -9.37
C LEU A 140 0.70 -15.12 -9.11
N TYR A 141 -0.56 -15.50 -8.97
CA TYR A 141 -1.65 -14.55 -8.80
C TYR A 141 -1.81 -14.17 -7.33
N LEU A 142 -1.93 -12.88 -7.07
CA LEU A 142 -2.10 -12.35 -5.71
C LEU A 142 -3.15 -11.25 -5.70
N ASN A 143 -3.90 -11.20 -4.61
CA ASN A 143 -4.56 -9.99 -4.18
C ASN A 143 -3.62 -9.29 -3.18
N PRO A 144 -2.92 -8.22 -3.61
CA PRO A 144 -1.94 -7.54 -2.77
C PRO A 144 -2.57 -6.66 -1.68
N GLY A 145 -3.76 -6.89 -1.23
CA GLY A 145 -4.49 -6.20 -0.18
C GLY A 145 -3.66 -5.41 0.86
N LEU A 146 -4.17 -5.30 2.08
CA LEU A 146 -3.50 -4.57 3.17
C LEU A 146 -2.45 -5.40 3.94
N THR A 147 -2.12 -6.62 3.48
CA THR A 147 -1.11 -7.47 4.12
C THR A 147 0.27 -7.30 3.49
N PHE A 148 1.32 -7.51 4.30
CA PHE A 148 2.70 -7.52 3.81
C PHE A 148 2.93 -8.68 2.82
N GLY A 149 3.86 -8.48 1.87
CA GLY A 149 4.19 -9.53 0.89
C GLY A 149 3.46 -9.38 -0.45
N THR A 150 3.37 -8.14 -0.95
CA THR A 150 2.76 -7.83 -2.25
C THR A 150 3.65 -8.19 -3.45
N GLY A 151 4.91 -8.59 -3.21
CA GLY A 151 5.90 -8.88 -4.26
C GLY A 151 6.70 -7.66 -4.73
N SER A 152 6.24 -6.45 -4.53
CA SER A 152 6.91 -5.23 -5.01
C SER A 152 8.14 -4.83 -4.19
N HIS A 153 8.19 -5.20 -2.91
CA HIS A 153 9.31 -4.86 -2.04
C HIS A 153 10.55 -5.69 -2.37
N ALA A 154 11.72 -5.06 -2.41
CA ALA A 154 12.99 -5.71 -2.77
C ALA A 154 13.29 -6.95 -1.91
N SER A 155 12.99 -6.92 -0.61
CA SER A 155 13.19 -8.09 0.26
C SER A 155 12.32 -9.27 -0.14
N THR A 156 11.07 -9.03 -0.56
CA THR A 156 10.17 -10.09 -1.03
C THR A 156 10.67 -10.68 -2.34
N GLN A 157 11.19 -9.85 -3.25
CA GLN A 157 11.78 -10.30 -4.52
C GLN A 157 12.98 -11.19 -4.27
N LEU A 158 13.92 -10.78 -3.39
CA LEU A 158 15.08 -11.59 -3.00
C LEU A 158 14.67 -12.93 -2.38
N CYS A 159 13.63 -12.93 -1.53
CA CYS A 159 13.10 -14.18 -0.97
C CYS A 159 12.49 -15.08 -2.05
N LEU A 160 11.77 -14.51 -3.02
CA LEU A 160 11.20 -15.27 -4.14
C LEU A 160 12.29 -15.87 -5.04
N GLU A 161 13.37 -15.12 -5.32
CA GLU A 161 14.55 -15.62 -6.03
C GLU A 161 15.20 -16.79 -5.25
N GLY A 162 15.33 -16.64 -3.93
CA GLY A 162 15.82 -17.70 -3.06
C GLY A 162 14.92 -18.94 -3.07
N VAL A 163 13.59 -18.76 -3.04
CA VAL A 163 12.62 -19.85 -3.19
C VAL A 163 12.78 -20.55 -4.55
N GLU A 164 12.93 -19.78 -5.64
CA GLU A 164 13.16 -20.33 -6.97
C GLU A 164 14.44 -21.17 -7.04
N GLU A 165 15.51 -20.70 -6.43
CA GLU A 165 16.82 -21.36 -6.46
C GLU A 165 16.86 -22.63 -5.58
N HIS A 166 16.19 -22.60 -4.42
CA HIS A 166 16.33 -23.65 -3.39
C HIS A 166 15.13 -24.58 -3.29
N THR A 167 13.99 -24.29 -3.95
CA THR A 167 12.84 -25.20 -3.92
C THR A 167 13.14 -26.49 -4.66
N LEU A 168 13.17 -27.57 -3.91
CA LEU A 168 13.34 -28.92 -4.45
C LEU A 168 11.98 -29.52 -4.77
N THR A 169 11.79 -29.93 -6.01
CA THR A 169 10.56 -30.60 -6.46
C THR A 169 10.21 -31.80 -5.55
N GLY A 170 8.95 -31.85 -5.15
CA GLY A 170 8.43 -32.92 -4.29
C GLY A 170 8.77 -32.79 -2.81
N ARG A 171 9.49 -31.74 -2.37
CA ARG A 171 9.81 -31.51 -0.95
C ARG A 171 8.77 -30.61 -0.28
N PRO A 172 8.51 -30.81 1.02
CA PRO A 172 7.68 -29.93 1.80
C PRO A 172 8.40 -28.60 2.12
N VAL A 173 7.63 -27.52 2.28
CA VAL A 173 8.12 -26.18 2.64
C VAL A 173 7.42 -25.71 3.91
N LEU A 174 8.14 -25.02 4.78
CA LEU A 174 7.61 -24.31 5.94
C LEU A 174 7.89 -22.80 5.77
N ASP A 175 6.83 -22.01 5.85
CA ASP A 175 6.86 -20.55 5.74
C ASP A 175 6.47 -19.93 7.09
N LEU A 176 7.40 -19.26 7.75
CA LEU A 176 7.23 -18.64 9.05
C LEU A 176 7.06 -17.13 8.90
N GLY A 177 5.88 -16.60 9.26
CA GLY A 177 5.50 -15.22 8.99
C GLY A 177 5.04 -15.06 7.55
N CYS A 178 4.07 -15.88 7.12
CA CYS A 178 3.72 -16.04 5.72
C CYS A 178 3.06 -14.79 5.09
N GLY A 179 2.50 -13.88 5.88
CA GLY A 179 1.80 -12.70 5.37
C GLY A 179 0.77 -13.05 4.31
N SER A 180 0.95 -12.55 3.09
CA SER A 180 0.09 -12.87 1.94
C SER A 180 0.17 -14.32 1.44
N GLY A 181 1.10 -15.12 1.96
CA GLY A 181 1.40 -16.48 1.51
C GLY A 181 2.25 -16.54 0.24
N ILE A 182 2.78 -15.41 -0.24
CA ILE A 182 3.47 -15.33 -1.53
C ILE A 182 4.62 -16.33 -1.68
N LEU A 183 5.42 -16.55 -0.63
CA LEU A 183 6.57 -17.47 -0.68
C LEU A 183 6.12 -18.94 -0.71
N SER A 184 5.13 -19.28 0.12
CA SER A 184 4.50 -20.62 0.13
C SER A 184 3.89 -20.97 -1.21
N ILE A 185 3.12 -20.02 -1.79
CA ILE A 185 2.44 -20.20 -3.09
C ILE A 185 3.48 -20.33 -4.20
N ALA A 186 4.53 -19.47 -4.20
CA ALA A 186 5.64 -19.58 -5.14
C ALA A 186 6.31 -20.96 -5.09
N ALA A 187 6.62 -21.44 -3.89
CA ALA A 187 7.23 -22.76 -3.73
C ALA A 187 6.36 -23.89 -4.29
N LEU A 188 5.04 -23.84 -4.05
CA LEU A 188 4.10 -24.82 -4.60
C LEU A 188 4.01 -24.73 -6.12
N CYS A 189 3.96 -23.53 -6.69
CA CYS A 189 3.98 -23.33 -8.16
C CYS A 189 5.29 -23.82 -8.78
N LEU A 190 6.40 -23.79 -8.03
CA LEU A 190 7.70 -24.28 -8.46
C LEU A 190 7.92 -25.79 -8.23
N GLY A 191 6.94 -26.50 -7.66
CA GLY A 191 6.94 -27.95 -7.55
C GLY A 191 7.16 -28.51 -6.13
N ALA A 192 7.08 -27.68 -5.09
CA ALA A 192 7.00 -28.21 -3.72
C ALA A 192 5.78 -29.12 -3.55
N SER A 193 5.90 -30.17 -2.73
CA SER A 193 4.80 -31.11 -2.52
C SER A 193 3.69 -30.57 -1.64
N THR A 194 4.08 -29.83 -0.61
CA THR A 194 3.19 -29.19 0.37
C THR A 194 3.84 -27.94 0.92
N ALA A 195 3.05 -27.02 1.41
CA ALA A 195 3.53 -25.86 2.17
C ALA A 195 2.72 -25.76 3.47
N ALA A 196 3.43 -25.59 4.59
CA ALA A 196 2.84 -25.18 5.86
C ALA A 196 3.18 -23.72 6.07
N ALA A 197 2.17 -22.85 6.07
CA ALA A 197 2.32 -21.42 6.24
C ALA A 197 1.74 -21.01 7.59
N VAL A 198 2.49 -20.27 8.39
CA VAL A 198 2.05 -19.78 9.70
C VAL A 198 2.33 -18.30 9.86
N ASP A 199 1.43 -17.60 10.53
CA ASP A 199 1.58 -16.19 10.87
C ASP A 199 1.01 -15.92 12.26
N ILE A 200 1.51 -14.87 12.91
CA ILE A 200 0.96 -14.41 14.20
C ILE A 200 -0.36 -13.66 14.02
N ASP A 201 -0.55 -13.04 12.84
CA ASP A 201 -1.80 -12.37 12.49
C ASP A 201 -2.77 -13.38 11.85
N PRO A 202 -3.91 -13.68 12.50
CA PRO A 202 -4.91 -14.57 11.93
C PRO A 202 -5.46 -14.10 10.58
N LYS A 203 -5.50 -12.78 10.30
CA LYS A 203 -5.91 -12.24 9.00
C LYS A 203 -4.95 -12.62 7.88
N ALA A 204 -3.65 -12.70 8.18
CA ALA A 204 -2.65 -13.12 7.19
C ALA A 204 -2.93 -14.55 6.71
N VAL A 205 -3.36 -15.44 7.64
CA VAL A 205 -3.71 -16.83 7.30
C VAL A 205 -4.89 -16.89 6.33
N ASP A 206 -5.94 -16.09 6.56
CA ASP A 206 -7.10 -16.02 5.66
C ASP A 206 -6.70 -15.51 4.28
N VAL A 207 -5.91 -14.43 4.21
CA VAL A 207 -5.39 -13.86 2.96
C VAL A 207 -4.50 -14.85 2.21
N ALA A 208 -3.64 -15.60 2.91
CA ALA A 208 -2.81 -16.64 2.30
C ALA A 208 -3.65 -17.75 1.65
N TYR A 209 -4.77 -18.14 2.27
CA TYR A 209 -5.70 -19.10 1.67
C TYR A 209 -6.44 -18.53 0.45
N GLU A 210 -6.88 -17.28 0.50
CA GLU A 210 -7.51 -16.61 -0.64
C GLU A 210 -6.54 -16.55 -1.82
N ASN A 211 -5.30 -16.13 -1.58
CA ASN A 211 -4.26 -16.10 -2.61
C ASN A 211 -3.91 -17.51 -3.14
N ALA A 212 -3.85 -18.52 -2.28
CA ALA A 212 -3.64 -19.90 -2.71
C ALA A 212 -4.75 -20.37 -3.66
N ALA A 213 -6.01 -20.03 -3.36
CA ALA A 213 -7.15 -20.37 -4.20
C ALA A 213 -7.07 -19.71 -5.60
N LEU A 214 -6.55 -18.46 -5.70
CA LEU A 214 -6.32 -17.79 -6.98
C LEU A 214 -5.36 -18.57 -7.89
N ASN A 215 -4.44 -19.33 -7.30
CA ASN A 215 -3.46 -20.18 -8.00
C ASN A 215 -3.91 -21.63 -8.16
N GLY A 216 -5.18 -21.93 -7.90
CA GLY A 216 -5.72 -23.29 -8.01
C GLY A 216 -5.23 -24.27 -6.93
N LEU A 217 -4.58 -23.75 -5.91
CA LEU A 217 -4.09 -24.53 -4.77
C LEU A 217 -5.24 -24.76 -3.76
N ARG A 218 -5.27 -25.93 -3.17
CA ARG A 218 -6.30 -26.32 -2.21
C ARG A 218 -5.67 -26.58 -0.85
N ARG A 219 -6.51 -26.46 0.18
CA ARG A 219 -6.19 -26.78 1.55
C ARG A 219 -5.79 -28.25 1.74
#